data_5ea73a2f5486ce363f5b5e8c0080e1aa
#
_entry.id   5ea73a2f5486ce363f5b5e8c0080e1aa
#
_cell.length_a   1.000
_cell.length_b   1.000
_cell.length_c   1.000
_cell.angle_alpha   90.00
_cell.angle_beta   90.00
_cell.angle_gamma   90.00
#
_symmetry.space_group_name_H-M   'P 1'
#
loop_
_entity.id
_entity.type
_entity.pdbx_description
1 polymer ?
#
loop_
_entity_poly.entity_id
_entity_poly.type
_entity_poly.pdbx_seq_one_letter_code
_entity_poly.pdbx_strand_id
1 'polypeptide(L)'
;MIEIEDVIDPTPTSEDSKKISAIDRDTVHKICSGQVVLNLATAVKELVENAIDAGATVVEVKLKEQGADLVEVSDNGSGVEEKNFEGLTAKYHTSKLKEFSDLACIETFGFRGEALSSLCALSDMVVVTRHETAPHGTKLELDHRGAIVKRSPCARAFGTTVSLSNLFSTLPVRKKEFQKNIKREFIKMCQILQAYCLVSVGVRIICSNQNKKGVKSVIMSTQGTGSVLDNITTVFGSKQATELIQLKPAISSSGKIMDLNESDFDDSLPLTQEEVDKFNLSR
;
A
#
# COMPACT_ATOMS: atom_id res chain seq x y z
N MET A 1 27.18 41.70 -47.04
CA MET A 1 28.00 41.04 -46.06
C MET A 1 27.28 41.28 -44.71
N ILE A 2 26.57 40.28 -44.23
CA ILE A 2 25.84 40.29 -42.95
C ILE A 2 26.68 39.39 -42.03
N GLU A 3 27.34 40.00 -41.06
CA GLU A 3 28.04 39.25 -39.99
C GLU A 3 26.99 38.64 -39.08
N ILE A 4 27.05 37.32 -38.99
CA ILE A 4 26.28 36.54 -37.98
C ILE A 4 27.17 36.49 -36.72
N GLU A 5 26.82 37.26 -35.70
CA GLU A 5 27.41 37.06 -34.36
C GLU A 5 26.88 35.77 -33.78
N ASP A 6 27.80 34.79 -33.62
CA ASP A 6 27.56 33.58 -32.84
C ASP A 6 27.37 33.95 -31.40
N VAL A 7 26.14 33.85 -30.92
CA VAL A 7 25.82 33.90 -29.48
C VAL A 7 26.32 32.59 -28.88
N ILE A 8 27.51 32.58 -28.31
CA ILE A 8 28.04 31.48 -27.54
C ILE A 8 27.35 31.52 -26.18
N ASP A 9 26.45 30.57 -25.95
CA ASP A 9 25.85 30.29 -24.66
C ASP A 9 26.99 29.99 -23.65
N PRO A 10 27.10 30.67 -22.50
CA PRO A 10 28.22 30.45 -21.58
C PRO A 10 28.10 29.07 -20.98
N THR A 11 29.01 28.17 -21.38
CA THR A 11 29.23 26.90 -20.67
C THR A 11 29.51 27.22 -19.19
N PRO A 12 28.82 26.55 -18.24
CA PRO A 12 29.03 26.78 -16.81
C PRO A 12 30.49 26.47 -16.46
N THR A 13 31.17 27.45 -15.90
CA THR A 13 32.56 27.32 -15.48
C THR A 13 32.68 26.28 -14.36
N SER A 14 33.77 25.52 -14.33
CA SER A 14 34.03 24.39 -13.42
C SER A 14 34.00 24.75 -11.92
N GLU A 15 33.94 26.04 -11.55
CA GLU A 15 33.84 26.51 -10.16
C GLU A 15 32.41 26.53 -9.63
N ASP A 16 31.41 26.74 -10.48
CA ASP A 16 29.99 26.73 -10.06
C ASP A 16 29.48 25.31 -9.72
N SER A 17 30.11 24.25 -10.22
CA SER A 17 29.73 22.87 -9.97
C SER A 17 30.02 22.36 -8.55
N LYS A 18 30.81 23.10 -7.76
CA LYS A 18 31.19 22.73 -6.37
C LYS A 18 30.45 23.52 -5.30
N LYS A 19 29.63 24.50 -5.67
CA LYS A 19 28.90 25.32 -4.73
C LYS A 19 27.66 24.57 -4.22
N ILE A 20 27.56 24.38 -2.90
CA ILE A 20 26.36 23.84 -2.29
C ILE A 20 25.24 24.88 -2.43
N SER A 21 24.18 24.52 -3.16
CA SER A 21 22.99 25.38 -3.37
C SER A 21 21.73 24.68 -2.92
N ALA A 22 20.69 25.44 -2.59
CA ALA A 22 19.39 24.89 -2.23
C ALA A 22 18.73 24.27 -3.46
N ILE A 23 18.18 23.07 -3.30
CA ILE A 23 17.35 22.40 -4.29
C ILE A 23 15.92 22.95 -4.18
N ASP A 24 15.23 23.10 -5.30
CA ASP A 24 13.83 23.55 -5.28
C ASP A 24 12.91 22.54 -4.57
N ARG A 25 11.82 23.04 -3.99
CA ARG A 25 10.91 22.24 -3.17
C ARG A 25 10.22 21.11 -3.93
N ASP A 26 9.89 21.31 -5.20
CA ASP A 26 9.23 20.30 -6.03
C ASP A 26 10.19 19.15 -6.34
N THR A 27 11.45 19.46 -6.63
CA THR A 27 12.50 18.46 -6.84
C THR A 27 12.75 17.66 -5.56
N VAL A 28 12.88 18.33 -4.41
CA VAL A 28 13.01 17.65 -3.10
C VAL A 28 11.79 16.75 -2.86
N HIS A 29 10.58 17.25 -3.13
CA HIS A 29 9.36 16.46 -2.96
C HIS A 29 9.37 15.17 -3.80
N LYS A 30 9.73 15.25 -5.09
CA LYS A 30 9.82 14.08 -5.98
C LYS A 30 10.88 13.07 -5.52
N ILE A 31 12.06 13.56 -5.10
CA ILE A 31 13.15 12.70 -4.61
C ILE A 31 12.70 11.96 -3.34
N CYS A 32 12.18 12.68 -2.33
CA CYS A 32 11.70 12.08 -1.09
C CYS A 32 10.53 11.11 -1.32
N SER A 33 9.56 11.48 -2.16
CA SER A 33 8.45 10.61 -2.53
C SER A 33 8.92 9.31 -3.18
N GLY A 34 9.97 9.39 -4.02
CA GLY A 34 10.62 8.22 -4.59
C GLY A 34 11.32 7.32 -3.58
N GLN A 35 11.63 7.81 -2.38
CA GLN A 35 12.18 7.01 -1.27
C GLN A 35 11.07 6.35 -0.44
N VAL A 36 9.89 6.96 -0.37
CA VAL A 36 8.70 6.41 0.32
C VAL A 36 8.05 5.32 -0.53
N VAL A 37 7.75 5.62 -1.80
CA VAL A 37 7.14 4.66 -2.73
C VAL A 37 8.21 4.06 -3.63
N LEU A 38 8.74 2.92 -3.21
CA LEU A 38 9.88 2.29 -3.89
C LEU A 38 9.48 1.52 -5.15
N ASN A 39 8.32 0.86 -5.13
CA ASN A 39 7.87 -0.10 -6.14
C ASN A 39 6.34 -0.25 -6.16
N LEU A 40 5.83 -1.09 -7.06
CA LEU A 40 4.41 -1.39 -7.18
C LEU A 40 3.83 -1.98 -5.88
N ALA A 41 4.57 -2.87 -5.24
CA ALA A 41 4.11 -3.52 -4.01
C ALA A 41 3.89 -2.50 -2.88
N THR A 42 4.79 -1.53 -2.72
CA THR A 42 4.64 -0.44 -1.75
C THR A 42 3.42 0.43 -2.10
N ALA A 43 3.22 0.79 -3.37
CA ALA A 43 2.09 1.61 -3.78
C ALA A 43 0.75 0.94 -3.45
N VAL A 44 0.58 -0.34 -3.78
CA VAL A 44 -0.65 -1.10 -3.48
C VAL A 44 -0.80 -1.30 -1.97
N LYS A 45 0.28 -1.62 -1.26
CA LYS A 45 0.31 -1.79 0.19
C LYS A 45 -0.28 -0.57 0.90
N GLU A 46 0.24 0.63 0.63
CA GLU A 46 -0.21 1.87 1.27
C GLU A 46 -1.71 2.15 1.01
N LEU A 47 -2.20 1.85 -0.20
CA LEU A 47 -3.62 2.04 -0.52
C LEU A 47 -4.52 1.01 0.18
N VAL A 48 -4.09 -0.26 0.26
CA VAL A 48 -4.84 -1.32 0.94
C VAL A 48 -4.87 -1.07 2.46
N GLU A 49 -3.76 -0.65 3.05
CA GLU A 49 -3.70 -0.26 4.46
C GLU A 49 -4.66 0.90 4.77
N ASN A 50 -4.69 1.92 3.92
CA ASN A 50 -5.63 3.03 4.08
C ASN A 50 -7.09 2.59 3.98
N ALA A 51 -7.40 1.63 3.10
CA ALA A 51 -8.75 1.07 2.97
C ALA A 51 -9.16 0.29 4.24
N ILE A 52 -8.26 -0.55 4.78
CA ILE A 52 -8.51 -1.29 6.02
C ILE A 52 -8.67 -0.33 7.21
N ASP A 53 -7.80 0.67 7.32
CA ASP A 53 -7.85 1.70 8.37
C ASP A 53 -9.13 2.55 8.29
N ALA A 54 -9.76 2.67 7.10
CA ALA A 54 -11.07 3.30 6.92
C ALA A 54 -12.25 2.39 7.32
N GLY A 55 -11.98 1.22 7.91
CA GLY A 55 -13.00 0.27 8.34
C GLY A 55 -13.65 -0.49 7.19
N ALA A 56 -12.97 -0.64 6.07
CA ALA A 56 -13.52 -1.38 4.93
C ALA A 56 -13.70 -2.86 5.25
N THR A 57 -14.81 -3.43 4.81
CA THR A 57 -15.08 -4.87 4.81
C THR A 57 -14.86 -5.50 3.43
N VAL A 58 -14.75 -4.67 2.40
CA VAL A 58 -14.43 -5.09 1.02
C VAL A 58 -13.39 -4.16 0.44
N VAL A 59 -12.29 -4.72 -0.06
CA VAL A 59 -11.21 -4.00 -0.75
C VAL A 59 -10.99 -4.66 -2.12
N GLU A 60 -11.12 -3.89 -3.19
CA GLU A 60 -10.87 -4.33 -4.55
C GLU A 60 -9.61 -3.67 -5.12
N VAL A 61 -8.62 -4.46 -5.50
CA VAL A 61 -7.42 -4.04 -6.21
C VAL A 61 -7.58 -4.40 -7.68
N LYS A 62 -7.61 -3.39 -8.54
CA LYS A 62 -7.70 -3.57 -10.00
C LYS A 62 -6.44 -3.04 -10.65
N LEU A 63 -5.82 -3.88 -11.45
CA LEU A 63 -4.63 -3.53 -12.22
C LEU A 63 -4.94 -3.61 -13.71
N LYS A 64 -4.30 -2.71 -14.49
CA LYS A 64 -4.20 -2.88 -15.95
C LYS A 64 -2.74 -3.07 -16.31
N GLU A 65 -2.48 -4.05 -17.18
CA GLU A 65 -1.13 -4.41 -17.61
C GLU A 65 -0.18 -4.62 -16.42
N GLN A 66 -0.66 -5.42 -15.42
CA GLN A 66 0.11 -5.72 -14.22
C GLN A 66 0.49 -4.49 -13.38
N GLY A 67 -0.23 -3.38 -13.53
CA GLY A 67 0.01 -2.11 -12.85
C GLY A 67 0.81 -1.09 -13.69
N ALA A 68 1.23 -1.43 -14.91
CA ALA A 68 1.94 -0.50 -15.77
C ALA A 68 1.08 0.67 -16.24
N ASP A 69 -0.21 0.42 -16.53
CA ASP A 69 -1.14 1.42 -17.04
C ASP A 69 -2.03 2.01 -15.93
N LEU A 70 -2.49 1.15 -15.01
CA LEU A 70 -3.38 1.55 -13.92
C LEU A 70 -3.20 0.67 -12.70
N VAL A 71 -3.18 1.31 -11.55
CA VAL A 71 -3.38 0.72 -10.21
C VAL A 71 -4.60 1.41 -9.60
N GLU A 72 -5.64 0.66 -9.27
CA GLU A 72 -6.84 1.17 -8.64
C GLU A 72 -7.16 0.33 -7.41
N VAL A 73 -7.36 1.00 -6.26
CA VAL A 73 -7.83 0.39 -5.03
C VAL A 73 -9.14 1.04 -4.64
N SER A 74 -10.17 0.24 -4.50
CA SER A 74 -11.53 0.64 -4.13
C SER A 74 -11.96 -0.06 -2.86
N ASP A 75 -12.53 0.68 -1.93
CA ASP A 75 -13.04 0.20 -0.67
C ASP A 75 -14.49 0.62 -0.42
N ASN A 76 -15.13 0.00 0.56
CA ASN A 76 -16.43 0.35 1.09
C ASN A 76 -16.35 0.91 2.53
N GLY A 77 -15.23 1.50 2.90
CA GLY A 77 -15.01 2.11 4.22
C GLY A 77 -15.79 3.41 4.42
N SER A 78 -15.40 4.16 5.43
CA SER A 78 -16.08 5.41 5.84
C SER A 78 -16.11 6.51 4.77
N GLY A 79 -15.24 6.43 3.76
CA GLY A 79 -15.03 7.52 2.81
C GLY A 79 -14.31 8.72 3.45
N VAL A 80 -14.28 9.84 2.74
CA VAL A 80 -13.61 11.07 3.18
C VAL A 80 -14.62 12.21 3.24
N GLU A 81 -14.67 12.93 4.34
CA GLU A 81 -15.49 14.14 4.50
C GLU A 81 -14.94 15.27 3.64
N GLU A 82 -15.82 16.13 3.12
CA GLU A 82 -15.45 17.24 2.25
C GLU A 82 -14.41 18.20 2.86
N LYS A 83 -14.53 18.48 4.16
CA LYS A 83 -13.57 19.32 4.90
C LYS A 83 -12.14 18.79 4.89
N ASN A 84 -11.95 17.49 4.62
CA ASN A 84 -10.66 16.81 4.65
C ASN A 84 -10.06 16.60 3.24
N PHE A 85 -10.74 17.04 2.17
CA PHE A 85 -10.27 16.80 0.80
C PHE A 85 -8.89 17.41 0.53
N GLU A 86 -8.67 18.66 0.95
CA GLU A 86 -7.38 19.34 0.78
C GLU A 86 -6.26 18.69 1.61
N GLY A 87 -6.61 18.07 2.73
CA GLY A 87 -5.67 17.35 3.59
C GLY A 87 -5.23 15.99 3.08
N LEU A 88 -5.95 15.38 2.11
CA LEU A 88 -5.69 14.02 1.63
C LEU A 88 -4.26 13.81 1.13
N THR A 89 -3.74 14.79 0.43
CA THR A 89 -2.42 14.78 -0.22
C THR A 89 -1.45 15.79 0.37
N ALA A 90 -1.85 16.47 1.46
CA ALA A 90 -0.97 17.35 2.21
C ALA A 90 -0.01 16.51 3.06
N LYS A 91 1.30 16.80 2.98
CA LYS A 91 2.32 16.09 3.76
C LYS A 91 2.11 16.29 5.25
N TYR A 92 2.34 15.23 6.01
CA TYR A 92 2.23 15.22 7.48
C TYR A 92 0.82 15.54 8.00
N HIS A 93 -0.20 15.38 7.15
CA HIS A 93 -1.59 15.47 7.56
C HIS A 93 -2.14 14.05 7.72
N THR A 94 -2.55 13.74 8.94
CA THR A 94 -3.12 12.44 9.30
C THR A 94 -4.18 12.61 10.39
N SER A 95 -5.24 11.82 10.33
CA SER A 95 -6.23 11.71 11.41
C SER A 95 -5.84 10.67 12.46
N LYS A 96 -4.75 9.94 12.24
CA LYS A 96 -4.37 8.72 12.98
C LYS A 96 -3.34 8.99 14.10
N LEU A 97 -2.66 10.14 14.08
CA LEU A 97 -1.63 10.53 15.03
C LEU A 97 -1.71 12.03 15.29
N LYS A 98 -1.65 12.45 16.55
CA LYS A 98 -1.60 13.86 16.95
C LYS A 98 -0.30 14.20 17.65
N GLU A 99 0.17 13.32 18.53
CA GLU A 99 1.36 13.51 19.35
C GLU A 99 2.29 12.31 19.26
N PHE A 100 3.57 12.51 19.59
CA PHE A 100 4.57 11.44 19.57
C PHE A 100 4.25 10.30 20.55
N SER A 101 3.62 10.61 21.66
CA SER A 101 3.15 9.64 22.66
C SER A 101 2.13 8.64 22.10
N ASP A 102 1.34 9.04 21.09
CA ASP A 102 0.32 8.18 20.47
C ASP A 102 0.95 6.97 19.76
N LEU A 103 2.27 7.06 19.41
CA LEU A 103 2.99 5.96 18.75
C LEU A 103 2.95 4.64 19.53
N ALA A 104 2.85 4.72 20.86
CA ALA A 104 2.77 3.53 21.72
C ALA A 104 1.40 2.80 21.64
N CYS A 105 0.36 3.48 21.14
CA CYS A 105 -1.02 3.00 21.13
C CYS A 105 -1.64 3.00 19.72
N ILE A 106 -0.83 3.05 18.66
CA ILE A 106 -1.34 3.02 17.28
C ILE A 106 -1.91 1.64 16.96
N GLU A 107 -3.18 1.63 16.58
CA GLU A 107 -3.89 0.44 16.09
C GLU A 107 -4.07 0.43 14.57
N THR A 108 -3.63 1.49 13.88
CA THR A 108 -3.74 1.65 12.42
C THR A 108 -2.44 1.32 11.71
N PHE A 109 -2.51 0.81 10.49
CA PHE A 109 -1.33 0.55 9.64
C PHE A 109 -0.61 1.84 9.25
N GLY A 110 -1.37 2.84 8.80
CA GLY A 110 -0.84 4.14 8.38
C GLY A 110 -0.87 5.16 9.52
N PHE A 111 0.15 6.01 9.62
CA PHE A 111 0.22 7.09 10.63
C PHE A 111 1.05 8.31 10.18
N ARG A 112 1.87 8.18 9.14
CA ARG A 112 2.86 9.21 8.76
C ARG A 112 2.28 10.38 7.97
N GLY A 113 1.10 10.23 7.35
CA GLY A 113 0.49 11.26 6.49
C GLY A 113 1.33 11.59 5.24
N GLU A 114 2.07 10.62 4.69
CA GLU A 114 2.96 10.84 3.54
C GLU A 114 2.60 9.97 2.32
N ALA A 115 1.86 8.87 2.51
CA ALA A 115 1.63 7.88 1.47
C ALA A 115 0.92 8.47 0.24
N LEU A 116 -0.27 9.09 0.43
CA LEU A 116 -1.04 9.68 -0.67
C LEU A 116 -0.32 10.86 -1.31
N SER A 117 0.35 11.71 -0.53
CA SER A 117 1.18 12.80 -1.04
C SER A 117 2.31 12.28 -1.93
N SER A 118 2.98 11.20 -1.51
CA SER A 118 4.06 10.58 -2.28
C SER A 118 3.58 9.89 -3.55
N LEU A 119 2.44 9.17 -3.49
CA LEU A 119 1.82 8.55 -4.65
C LEU A 119 1.37 9.59 -5.67
N CYS A 120 0.80 10.71 -5.20
CA CYS A 120 0.40 11.84 -6.02
C CYS A 120 1.58 12.48 -6.76
N ALA A 121 2.71 12.68 -6.07
CA ALA A 121 3.93 13.22 -6.68
C ALA A 121 4.54 12.31 -7.77
N LEU A 122 4.21 11.02 -7.76
CA LEU A 122 4.82 10.01 -8.64
C LEU A 122 3.89 9.47 -9.73
N SER A 123 2.60 9.83 -9.71
CA SER A 123 1.58 9.30 -10.64
C SER A 123 0.49 10.32 -10.91
N ASP A 124 -0.29 10.10 -11.97
CA ASP A 124 -1.53 10.83 -12.20
C ASP A 124 -2.60 10.21 -11.28
N MET A 125 -3.00 10.96 -10.24
CA MET A 125 -3.90 10.47 -9.20
C MET A 125 -5.31 11.03 -9.35
N VAL A 126 -6.28 10.13 -9.24
CA VAL A 126 -7.71 10.46 -9.12
C VAL A 126 -8.27 9.78 -7.88
N VAL A 127 -9.00 10.53 -7.07
CA VAL A 127 -9.71 10.01 -5.90
C VAL A 127 -11.22 10.19 -6.12
N VAL A 128 -11.97 9.11 -5.93
CA VAL A 128 -13.43 9.14 -5.92
C VAL A 128 -13.88 8.68 -4.55
N THR A 129 -14.56 9.54 -3.81
CA THR A 129 -14.95 9.23 -2.43
C THR A 129 -16.37 9.68 -2.12
N ARG A 130 -17.01 8.97 -1.20
CA ARG A 130 -18.30 9.36 -0.60
C ARG A 130 -18.31 8.98 0.86
N HIS A 131 -18.44 9.98 1.72
CA HIS A 131 -18.69 9.81 3.14
C HIS A 131 -20.20 9.65 3.40
N GLU A 132 -20.58 9.01 4.49
CA GLU A 132 -21.99 8.77 4.83
C GLU A 132 -22.83 10.05 4.91
N THR A 133 -22.22 11.15 5.36
CA THR A 133 -22.89 12.47 5.46
C THR A 133 -23.09 13.16 4.11
N ALA A 134 -22.43 12.67 3.04
CA ALA A 134 -22.48 13.30 1.73
C ALA A 134 -23.65 12.73 0.89
N PRO A 135 -24.45 13.60 0.21
CA PRO A 135 -25.58 13.16 -0.61
C PRO A 135 -25.13 12.37 -1.86
N HIS A 136 -23.94 12.65 -2.38
CA HIS A 136 -23.37 12.00 -3.56
C HIS A 136 -21.86 11.85 -3.43
N GLY A 137 -21.26 11.04 -4.27
CA GLY A 137 -19.82 10.91 -4.36
C GLY A 137 -19.17 12.12 -5.03
N THR A 138 -17.90 12.33 -4.71
CA THR A 138 -17.08 13.39 -5.31
C THR A 138 -15.84 12.77 -5.95
N LYS A 139 -15.59 13.15 -7.22
CA LYS A 139 -14.37 12.84 -7.94
C LYS A 139 -13.41 14.02 -7.84
N LEU A 140 -12.20 13.76 -7.38
CA LEU A 140 -11.10 14.71 -7.23
C LEU A 140 -9.99 14.31 -8.22
N GLU A 141 -9.60 15.24 -9.08
CA GLU A 141 -8.41 15.10 -9.93
C GLU A 141 -7.31 15.98 -9.33
N LEU A 142 -6.13 15.40 -9.10
CA LEU A 142 -5.04 16.07 -8.39
C LEU A 142 -3.84 16.31 -9.32
N ASP A 143 -3.11 17.39 -9.08
CA ASP A 143 -1.81 17.59 -9.69
C ASP A 143 -0.69 16.88 -8.91
N HIS A 144 0.53 16.87 -9.44
CA HIS A 144 1.67 16.22 -8.78
C HIS A 144 2.17 16.92 -7.49
N ARG A 145 1.59 18.09 -7.15
CA ARG A 145 1.84 18.78 -5.87
C ARG A 145 0.80 18.42 -4.82
N GLY A 146 -0.24 17.67 -5.22
CA GLY A 146 -1.34 17.29 -4.37
C GLY A 146 -2.49 18.29 -4.34
N ALA A 147 -2.45 19.35 -5.14
CA ALA A 147 -3.56 20.29 -5.24
C ALA A 147 -4.71 19.70 -6.06
N ILE A 148 -5.95 19.95 -5.62
CA ILE A 148 -7.16 19.55 -6.34
C ILE A 148 -7.34 20.49 -7.54
N VAL A 149 -7.12 19.96 -8.76
CA VAL A 149 -7.29 20.75 -10.01
C VAL A 149 -8.71 20.69 -10.55
N LYS A 150 -9.46 19.62 -10.18
CA LYS A 150 -10.86 19.50 -10.60
C LYS A 150 -11.66 18.70 -9.57
N ARG A 151 -12.86 19.20 -9.28
CA ARG A 151 -13.85 18.55 -8.44
C ARG A 151 -15.14 18.38 -9.24
N SER A 152 -15.71 17.19 -9.23
CA SER A 152 -16.98 16.90 -9.90
C SER A 152 -17.79 15.88 -9.11
N PRO A 153 -19.14 16.04 -9.07
CA PRO A 153 -20.01 15.04 -8.47
C PRO A 153 -20.02 13.77 -9.31
N CYS A 154 -20.19 12.63 -8.65
CA CYS A 154 -20.30 11.33 -9.31
C CYS A 154 -21.20 10.38 -8.53
N ALA A 155 -21.73 9.36 -9.22
CA ALA A 155 -22.46 8.28 -8.58
C ALA A 155 -21.47 7.32 -7.93
N ARG A 156 -21.57 7.14 -6.61
CA ARG A 156 -20.76 6.19 -5.83
C ARG A 156 -21.50 5.77 -4.56
N ALA A 157 -21.34 4.51 -4.16
CA ALA A 157 -21.65 4.04 -2.82
C ALA A 157 -20.64 4.61 -1.80
N PHE A 158 -20.81 4.37 -0.51
CA PHE A 158 -19.86 4.80 0.53
C PHE A 158 -18.47 4.17 0.29
N GLY A 159 -17.42 4.87 0.75
CA GLY A 159 -16.04 4.44 0.65
C GLY A 159 -15.20 5.30 -0.29
N THR A 160 -14.00 4.82 -0.63
CA THR A 160 -13.03 5.53 -1.45
C THR A 160 -12.49 4.66 -2.57
N THR A 161 -12.21 5.26 -3.71
CA THR A 161 -11.41 4.66 -4.80
C THR A 161 -10.26 5.59 -5.11
N VAL A 162 -9.05 5.08 -5.04
CA VAL A 162 -7.84 5.76 -5.48
C VAL A 162 -7.34 5.09 -6.75
N SER A 163 -7.21 5.86 -7.82
CA SER A 163 -6.70 5.41 -9.11
C SER A 163 -5.39 6.11 -9.42
N LEU A 164 -4.35 5.34 -9.68
CA LEU A 164 -3.01 5.79 -10.05
C LEU A 164 -2.73 5.37 -11.48
N SER A 165 -2.57 6.34 -12.38
CA SER A 165 -2.11 6.10 -13.74
C SER A 165 -0.67 6.57 -13.89
N ASN A 166 0.07 6.00 -14.85
CA ASN A 166 1.44 6.42 -15.14
C ASN A 166 2.38 6.43 -13.92
N LEU A 167 2.33 5.40 -13.09
CA LEU A 167 3.18 5.29 -11.90
C LEU A 167 4.67 5.53 -12.25
N PHE A 168 5.35 6.34 -11.45
CA PHE A 168 6.72 6.84 -11.64
C PHE A 168 6.91 7.77 -12.84
N SER A 169 5.84 8.41 -13.37
CA SER A 169 5.95 9.32 -14.54
C SER A 169 6.93 10.47 -14.31
N THR A 170 7.03 10.98 -13.10
CA THR A 170 7.91 12.07 -12.71
C THR A 170 9.37 11.68 -12.49
N LEU A 171 9.70 10.37 -12.52
CA LEU A 171 11.03 9.79 -12.34
C LEU A 171 11.40 8.93 -13.56
N PRO A 172 11.91 9.52 -14.67
CA PRO A 172 12.06 8.83 -15.95
C PRO A 172 12.89 7.54 -15.91
N VAL A 173 13.97 7.52 -15.14
CA VAL A 173 14.84 6.34 -15.00
C VAL A 173 14.09 5.22 -14.30
N ARG A 174 13.41 5.53 -13.18
CA ARG A 174 12.60 4.56 -12.43
C ARG A 174 11.42 4.05 -13.25
N LYS A 175 10.76 4.91 -14.02
CA LYS A 175 9.67 4.51 -14.93
C LYS A 175 10.14 3.48 -15.94
N LYS A 176 11.30 3.69 -16.57
CA LYS A 176 11.89 2.73 -17.52
C LYS A 176 12.23 1.40 -16.84
N GLU A 177 12.83 1.45 -15.66
CA GLU A 177 13.17 0.25 -14.89
C GLU A 177 11.89 -0.51 -14.46
N PHE A 178 10.88 0.18 -13.94
CA PHE A 178 9.59 -0.37 -13.59
C PHE A 178 8.94 -1.09 -14.77
N GLN A 179 8.85 -0.45 -15.93
CA GLN A 179 8.27 -1.05 -17.14
C GLN A 179 9.06 -2.27 -17.62
N LYS A 180 10.39 -2.22 -17.57
CA LYS A 180 11.26 -3.35 -17.93
C LYS A 180 11.05 -4.56 -17.01
N ASN A 181 10.81 -4.32 -15.72
CA ASN A 181 10.71 -5.34 -14.68
C ASN A 181 9.26 -5.61 -14.24
N ILE A 182 8.25 -5.18 -15.01
CA ILE A 182 6.83 -5.20 -14.60
C ILE A 182 6.35 -6.55 -14.07
N LYS A 183 6.75 -7.66 -14.69
CA LYS A 183 6.38 -9.00 -14.24
C LYS A 183 6.91 -9.30 -12.84
N ARG A 184 8.15 -8.91 -12.55
CA ARG A 184 8.77 -9.09 -11.23
C ARG A 184 8.12 -8.20 -10.19
N GLU A 185 7.82 -6.96 -10.55
CA GLU A 185 7.10 -6.01 -9.69
C GLU A 185 5.70 -6.51 -9.33
N PHE A 186 4.98 -7.05 -10.32
CA PHE A 186 3.67 -7.66 -10.14
C PHE A 186 3.70 -8.86 -9.18
N ILE A 187 4.70 -9.77 -9.33
CA ILE A 187 4.87 -10.92 -8.43
C ILE A 187 5.12 -10.46 -7.00
N LYS A 188 6.01 -9.50 -6.79
CA LYS A 188 6.27 -8.92 -5.46
C LYS A 188 5.02 -8.30 -4.84
N MET A 189 4.24 -7.57 -5.65
CA MET A 189 2.98 -6.99 -5.21
C MET A 189 1.99 -8.09 -4.78
N CYS A 190 1.86 -9.16 -5.57
CA CYS A 190 1.00 -10.30 -5.21
C CYS A 190 1.42 -10.93 -3.88
N GLN A 191 2.72 -11.11 -3.63
CA GLN A 191 3.25 -11.66 -2.37
C GLN A 191 2.89 -10.78 -1.16
N ILE A 192 3.04 -9.47 -1.28
CA ILE A 192 2.64 -8.53 -0.22
C ILE A 192 1.12 -8.61 0.00
N LEU A 193 0.34 -8.57 -1.08
CA LEU A 193 -1.11 -8.61 -0.96
C LEU A 193 -1.63 -9.94 -0.37
N GLN A 194 -0.94 -11.06 -0.63
CA GLN A 194 -1.23 -12.35 0.02
C GLN A 194 -1.11 -12.25 1.54
N ALA A 195 -0.07 -11.56 2.07
CA ALA A 195 0.07 -11.37 3.51
C ALA A 195 -1.14 -10.62 4.11
N TYR A 196 -1.60 -9.56 3.43
CA TYR A 196 -2.83 -8.85 3.87
C TYR A 196 -4.08 -9.72 3.76
N CYS A 197 -4.19 -10.55 2.72
CA CYS A 197 -5.29 -11.52 2.59
C CYS A 197 -5.34 -12.50 3.77
N LEU A 198 -4.19 -12.87 4.35
CA LEU A 198 -4.14 -13.79 5.48
C LEU A 198 -4.57 -13.14 6.79
N VAL A 199 -4.04 -11.95 7.09
CA VAL A 199 -4.21 -11.32 8.41
C VAL A 199 -5.48 -10.49 8.53
N SER A 200 -6.06 -10.05 7.41
CA SER A 200 -7.25 -9.20 7.42
C SER A 200 -8.53 -10.04 7.58
N VAL A 201 -8.75 -10.51 8.81
CA VAL A 201 -9.96 -11.25 9.19
C VAL A 201 -11.18 -10.34 9.07
N GLY A 202 -12.27 -10.84 8.49
CA GLY A 202 -13.49 -10.05 8.27
C GLY A 202 -13.45 -9.12 7.06
N VAL A 203 -12.31 -9.04 6.35
CA VAL A 203 -12.16 -8.21 5.16
C VAL A 203 -12.03 -9.07 3.90
N ARG A 204 -12.93 -8.84 2.95
CA ARG A 204 -12.84 -9.45 1.62
C ARG A 204 -11.90 -8.65 0.74
N ILE A 205 -10.79 -9.24 0.35
CA ILE A 205 -9.80 -8.63 -0.56
C ILE A 205 -9.88 -9.33 -1.91
N ILE A 206 -10.06 -8.56 -2.99
CA ILE A 206 -10.14 -9.06 -4.35
C ILE A 206 -9.06 -8.37 -5.17
N CYS A 207 -8.18 -9.13 -5.81
CA CYS A 207 -7.19 -8.60 -6.76
C CYS A 207 -7.47 -9.12 -8.15
N SER A 208 -7.52 -8.23 -9.14
CA SER A 208 -7.73 -8.57 -10.54
C SER A 208 -6.78 -7.79 -11.44
N ASN A 209 -6.39 -8.41 -12.56
CA ASN A 209 -5.59 -7.79 -13.60
C ASN A 209 -6.31 -7.85 -14.94
N GLN A 210 -6.28 -6.77 -15.69
CA GLN A 210 -6.79 -6.66 -17.04
C GLN A 210 -5.65 -6.48 -18.03
N ASN A 211 -5.60 -7.30 -19.06
CA ASN A 211 -4.59 -7.20 -20.10
C ASN A 211 -5.01 -6.20 -21.21
N LYS A 212 -4.10 -5.89 -22.16
CA LYS A 212 -4.37 -4.99 -23.31
C LYS A 212 -5.56 -5.41 -24.17
N LYS A 213 -5.87 -6.71 -24.19
CA LYS A 213 -7.01 -7.23 -24.94
C LYS A 213 -8.34 -7.06 -24.19
N GLY A 214 -8.33 -6.42 -23.02
CA GLY A 214 -9.52 -6.21 -22.17
C GLY A 214 -9.91 -7.42 -21.33
N VAL A 215 -9.19 -8.53 -21.42
CA VAL A 215 -9.50 -9.74 -20.63
C VAL A 215 -9.11 -9.52 -19.17
N LYS A 216 -10.07 -9.65 -18.27
CA LYS A 216 -9.90 -9.54 -16.82
C LYS A 216 -9.68 -10.94 -16.23
N SER A 217 -8.65 -11.07 -15.40
CA SER A 217 -8.37 -12.27 -14.60
C SER A 217 -8.37 -11.92 -13.13
N VAL A 218 -9.01 -12.74 -12.30
CA VAL A 218 -8.91 -12.66 -10.84
C VAL A 218 -7.61 -13.36 -10.43
N ILE A 219 -6.77 -12.66 -9.69
CA ILE A 219 -5.46 -13.14 -9.24
C ILE A 219 -5.60 -13.81 -7.87
N MET A 220 -6.35 -13.16 -6.97
CA MET A 220 -6.67 -13.67 -5.64
C MET A 220 -7.99 -13.07 -5.14
N SER A 221 -8.67 -13.79 -4.27
CA SER A 221 -9.89 -13.31 -3.63
C SER A 221 -10.10 -14.04 -2.31
N THR A 222 -10.29 -13.31 -1.22
CA THR A 222 -10.75 -13.85 0.07
C THR A 222 -12.25 -13.66 0.21
N GLN A 223 -12.86 -14.34 1.19
CA GLN A 223 -14.30 -14.27 1.41
C GLN A 223 -14.70 -13.28 2.51
N GLY A 224 -13.72 -12.74 3.28
CA GLY A 224 -14.00 -11.89 4.44
C GLY A 224 -14.60 -12.68 5.61
N THR A 225 -14.16 -13.92 5.79
CA THR A 225 -14.57 -14.78 6.91
C THR A 225 -13.92 -14.36 8.23
N GLY A 226 -14.48 -14.81 9.35
CA GLY A 226 -13.98 -14.50 10.69
C GLY A 226 -12.79 -15.33 11.14
N SER A 227 -12.08 -16.05 10.23
CA SER A 227 -11.01 -16.98 10.59
C SER A 227 -9.78 -16.83 9.69
N VAL A 228 -8.61 -16.75 10.32
CA VAL A 228 -7.31 -16.79 9.61
C VAL A 228 -7.15 -18.11 8.85
N LEU A 229 -7.62 -19.24 9.41
CA LEU A 229 -7.52 -20.56 8.78
C LEU A 229 -8.32 -20.62 7.46
N ASP A 230 -9.49 -19.96 7.41
CA ASP A 230 -10.27 -19.86 6.17
C ASP A 230 -9.54 -19.02 5.12
N ASN A 231 -8.89 -17.93 5.54
CA ASN A 231 -8.06 -17.14 4.65
C ASN A 231 -6.88 -17.94 4.11
N ILE A 232 -6.19 -18.72 4.96
CA ILE A 232 -5.10 -19.63 4.56
C ILE A 232 -5.63 -20.65 3.55
N THR A 233 -6.77 -21.27 3.84
CA THR A 233 -7.41 -22.25 2.95
C THR A 233 -7.73 -21.64 1.59
N THR A 234 -8.24 -20.41 1.57
CA THR A 234 -8.60 -19.69 0.34
C THR A 234 -7.39 -19.30 -0.50
N VAL A 235 -6.29 -18.87 0.15
CA VAL A 235 -5.09 -18.36 -0.53
C VAL A 235 -4.16 -19.50 -0.98
N PHE A 236 -3.95 -20.52 -0.15
CA PHE A 236 -2.97 -21.59 -0.37
C PHE A 236 -3.59 -22.96 -0.66
N GLY A 237 -4.89 -23.08 -0.47
CA GLY A 237 -5.61 -24.35 -0.66
C GLY A 237 -5.75 -25.18 0.63
N SER A 238 -6.75 -26.08 0.62
CA SER A 238 -7.12 -26.90 1.77
C SER A 238 -5.99 -27.82 2.25
N LYS A 239 -5.18 -28.35 1.32
CA LYS A 239 -4.07 -29.26 1.65
C LYS A 239 -3.08 -28.60 2.62
N GLN A 240 -2.66 -27.37 2.34
CA GLN A 240 -1.74 -26.64 3.22
C GLN A 240 -2.39 -26.27 4.56
N ALA A 241 -3.66 -25.93 4.56
CA ALA A 241 -4.39 -25.61 5.79
C ALA A 241 -4.50 -26.83 6.72
N THR A 242 -4.65 -28.07 6.19
CA THR A 242 -4.72 -29.29 7.00
C THR A 242 -3.37 -29.74 7.57
N GLU A 243 -2.27 -29.26 7.01
CA GLU A 243 -0.90 -29.54 7.51
C GLU A 243 -0.52 -28.62 8.68
N LEU A 244 -1.33 -27.57 8.95
CA LEU A 244 -1.06 -26.63 10.05
C LEU A 244 -1.60 -27.17 11.37
N ILE A 245 -0.79 -27.06 12.40
CA ILE A 245 -1.16 -27.39 13.78
C ILE A 245 -1.40 -26.08 14.54
N GLN A 246 -2.59 -25.94 15.12
CA GLN A 246 -2.89 -24.79 15.97
C GLN A 246 -2.14 -24.92 17.29
N LEU A 247 -1.20 -24.01 17.53
CA LEU A 247 -0.55 -23.88 18.83
C LEU A 247 -1.54 -23.28 19.83
N LYS A 248 -1.74 -23.96 20.95
CA LYS A 248 -2.52 -23.43 22.08
C LYS A 248 -1.53 -22.84 23.09
N PRO A 249 -1.74 -21.61 23.59
CA PRO A 249 -0.91 -21.09 24.66
C PRO A 249 -0.99 -22.02 25.88
N ALA A 250 0.13 -22.22 26.55
CA ALA A 250 0.16 -22.95 27.82
C ALA A 250 -0.69 -22.15 28.85
N ILE A 251 -1.76 -22.78 29.34
CA ILE A 251 -2.60 -22.20 30.38
C ILE A 251 -2.13 -22.82 31.69
N SER A 252 -1.73 -21.97 32.65
CA SER A 252 -1.43 -22.46 34.01
C SER A 252 -2.68 -23.09 34.65
N SER A 253 -2.47 -23.98 35.62
CA SER A 253 -3.56 -24.57 36.42
C SER A 253 -4.47 -23.52 37.11
N SER A 254 -4.05 -22.25 37.15
CA SER A 254 -4.82 -21.10 37.65
C SER A 254 -5.63 -20.37 36.57
N GLY A 255 -5.64 -20.83 35.32
CA GLY A 255 -6.38 -20.21 34.22
C GLY A 255 -5.76 -18.90 33.67
N LYS A 256 -4.56 -18.52 34.10
CA LYS A 256 -3.81 -17.39 33.55
C LYS A 256 -2.91 -17.85 32.40
N ILE A 257 -2.81 -17.03 31.35
CA ILE A 257 -1.80 -17.20 30.30
C ILE A 257 -0.44 -17.09 30.98
N MET A 258 0.41 -18.11 30.86
CA MET A 258 1.81 -18.00 31.29
C MET A 258 2.53 -17.03 30.34
N ASP A 259 2.97 -15.88 30.88
CA ASP A 259 4.05 -15.11 30.26
C ASP A 259 5.33 -15.96 30.42
N LEU A 260 5.69 -16.67 29.34
CA LEU A 260 6.94 -17.42 29.29
C LEU A 260 8.07 -16.39 29.12
N ASN A 261 8.63 -15.91 30.22
CA ASN A 261 9.93 -15.27 30.21
C ASN A 261 10.98 -16.33 29.87
N GLU A 262 12.01 -15.99 29.12
CA GLU A 262 13.12 -16.88 28.69
C GLU A 262 13.81 -17.67 29.87
N SER A 263 13.58 -17.26 31.11
CA SER A 263 14.09 -17.91 32.32
C SER A 263 13.31 -19.15 32.77
N ASP A 264 12.13 -19.40 32.18
CA ASP A 264 11.23 -20.49 32.62
C ASP A 264 11.27 -21.72 31.70
N PHE A 265 12.20 -21.77 30.76
CA PHE A 265 12.48 -22.98 29.99
C PHE A 265 13.19 -23.98 30.89
N ASP A 266 12.42 -24.85 31.54
CA ASP A 266 12.94 -26.05 32.18
C ASP A 266 13.30 -27.05 31.06
N ASP A 267 14.61 -27.20 30.80
CA ASP A 267 15.20 -28.15 29.84
C ASP A 267 14.88 -29.62 30.21
N SER A 268 14.07 -29.87 31.23
CA SER A 268 13.85 -31.22 31.81
C SER A 268 12.62 -31.96 31.29
N LEU A 269 11.80 -31.36 30.39
CA LEU A 269 10.74 -32.09 29.71
C LEU A 269 11.21 -32.53 28.32
N PRO A 270 11.71 -33.76 28.16
CA PRO A 270 12.04 -34.26 26.84
C PRO A 270 10.77 -34.38 26.01
N LEU A 271 10.76 -33.67 24.86
CA LEU A 271 9.77 -33.92 23.81
C LEU A 271 9.75 -35.41 23.50
N THR A 272 8.58 -36.03 23.50
CA THR A 272 8.45 -37.44 23.13
C THR A 272 8.95 -37.62 21.69
N GLN A 273 9.53 -38.80 21.37
CA GLN A 273 10.07 -39.09 20.03
C GLN A 273 9.00 -38.88 18.93
N GLU A 274 7.72 -39.13 19.24
CA GLU A 274 6.59 -38.84 18.34
C GLU A 274 6.41 -37.36 18.04
N GLU A 275 6.71 -36.48 19.00
CA GLU A 275 6.65 -35.03 18.80
C GLU A 275 7.82 -34.50 17.97
N VAL A 276 9.03 -35.05 18.22
CA VAL A 276 10.24 -34.74 17.43
C VAL A 276 10.08 -35.20 15.99
N ASP A 277 9.50 -36.37 15.74
CA ASP A 277 9.26 -36.89 14.38
C ASP A 277 8.21 -36.06 13.60
N LYS A 278 7.24 -35.43 14.28
CA LYS A 278 6.31 -34.50 13.68
C LYS A 278 6.95 -33.16 13.30
N PHE A 279 8.04 -32.76 13.97
CA PHE A 279 8.78 -31.54 13.65
C PHE A 279 9.93 -31.77 12.65
N ASN A 280 10.33 -33.02 12.39
CA ASN A 280 11.26 -33.33 11.32
C ASN A 280 10.57 -33.24 9.95
N LEU A 281 10.28 -32.02 9.54
CA LEU A 281 10.00 -31.72 8.14
C LEU A 281 11.25 -32.08 7.34
N SER A 282 11.15 -33.15 6.57
CA SER A 282 12.14 -33.58 5.59
C SER A 282 12.75 -32.41 4.84
N ARG A 283 14.06 -32.41 4.80
CA ARG A 283 14.89 -31.60 3.91
C ARG A 283 14.51 -31.79 2.44
#